data_a62f158317f377bc77b683ca6e44f990
#
_entry.id   a62f158317f377bc77b683ca6e44f990
#
_cell.length_a   1.000
_cell.length_b   1.000
_cell.length_c   1.000
_cell.angle_alpha   90.00
_cell.angle_beta   90.00
_cell.angle_gamma   90.00
#
_symmetry.space_group_name_H-M   'P 1'
#
loop_
_entity.id
_entity.type
_entity.pdbx_description
1 polymer ?
#
loop_
_entity_poly.entity_id
_entity_poly.type
_entity_poly.pdbx_seq_one_letter_code
_entity_poly.pdbx_strand_id
1 'polypeptide(L)'
;QKRDLETSDTKGQGSATLKDAEFEIISLNDNAVLVEGKLYSKNEVVKTILTDIEGVASTSADLLPYGKYRIEESKAPEGYLTDGAEPIEFEITEDGKIVDLTGTDTSIYNQVKRGDLEGVKIGAGTHQRLAGVPFRITSKTTGESHIIVTDDNGQFSTSSDWASHKHNTNAGKTSEDGIWFGTSEPDDSKGALLYDTYIIEELRCEGNKGFELIPPFEIVVSRNNVTVDLGTLTDEYEKEISIHTTATGKDGEKSIVAGKEVTIIDTVTLGGLETGTKYQLVGWQLLKEENAELL
;
A
#
# COMPACT_ATOMS: atom_id res chain seq x y z
N GLN A 1 22.02 -14.54 12.77
CA GLN A 1 20.87 -13.64 12.82
C GLN A 1 20.70 -12.91 11.50
N LYS A 2 19.49 -12.86 11.00
CA LYS A 2 19.07 -12.04 9.85
C LYS A 2 18.57 -10.68 10.34
N ARG A 3 18.93 -9.60 9.63
CA ARG A 3 18.49 -8.23 9.93
C ARG A 3 18.09 -7.47 8.66
N ASP A 4 17.23 -6.50 8.84
CA ASP A 4 16.91 -5.49 7.82
C ASP A 4 18.07 -4.50 7.70
N LEU A 5 18.51 -4.18 6.47
CA LEU A 5 19.65 -3.30 6.22
C LEU A 5 19.32 -1.83 6.53
N GLU A 6 18.09 -1.38 6.30
CA GLU A 6 17.72 0.02 6.47
C GLU A 6 17.53 0.40 7.94
N THR A 7 16.95 -0.50 8.72
CA THR A 7 16.61 -0.26 10.13
C THR A 7 17.58 -0.88 11.11
N SER A 8 18.39 -1.86 10.65
CA SER A 8 19.21 -2.74 11.49
C SER A 8 18.39 -3.59 12.47
N ASP A 9 17.08 -3.67 12.30
CA ASP A 9 16.17 -4.39 13.18
C ASP A 9 16.12 -5.89 12.81
N THR A 10 15.64 -6.70 13.74
CA THR A 10 15.30 -8.12 13.57
C THR A 10 13.84 -8.34 13.16
N LYS A 11 13.18 -7.29 12.69
CA LYS A 11 11.82 -7.33 12.14
C LYS A 11 11.82 -6.90 10.69
N GLY A 12 10.97 -7.54 9.88
CA GLY A 12 10.74 -7.12 8.50
C GLY A 12 9.99 -5.80 8.41
N GLN A 13 10.15 -5.09 7.29
CA GLN A 13 9.41 -3.88 6.98
C GLN A 13 8.23 -4.18 6.02
N GLY A 14 7.12 -3.45 6.16
CA GLY A 14 5.91 -3.71 5.36
C GLY A 14 5.44 -5.15 5.55
N SER A 15 5.14 -5.85 4.46
CA SER A 15 4.80 -7.28 4.48
C SER A 15 6.00 -8.22 4.30
N ALA A 16 7.23 -7.68 4.19
CA ALA A 16 8.45 -8.46 4.12
C ALA A 16 8.74 -9.19 5.43
N THR A 17 9.32 -10.38 5.37
CA THR A 17 9.62 -11.20 6.54
C THR A 17 11.09 -11.60 6.56
N LEU A 18 11.66 -11.80 7.74
CA LEU A 18 13.01 -12.35 7.91
C LEU A 18 13.01 -13.89 8.04
N LYS A 19 11.82 -14.50 8.01
CA LYS A 19 11.63 -15.93 8.06
C LYS A 19 12.01 -16.61 6.74
N ASP A 20 12.47 -17.86 6.82
CA ASP A 20 12.79 -18.71 5.67
C ASP A 20 13.93 -18.18 4.79
N ALA A 21 14.80 -17.30 5.33
CA ALA A 21 16.11 -17.07 4.71
C ALA A 21 16.93 -18.37 4.80
N GLU A 22 17.57 -18.76 3.70
CA GLU A 22 18.36 -19.96 3.63
C GLU A 22 19.84 -19.63 3.76
N PHE A 23 20.50 -20.27 4.72
CA PHE A 23 21.93 -20.16 4.95
C PHE A 23 22.64 -21.47 4.72
N GLU A 24 23.75 -21.42 4.01
CA GLU A 24 24.66 -22.53 3.80
C GLU A 24 25.88 -22.41 4.71
N ILE A 25 26.18 -23.46 5.46
CA ILE A 25 27.40 -23.58 6.22
C ILE A 25 28.39 -24.38 5.37
N ILE A 26 29.53 -23.78 5.07
CA ILE A 26 30.54 -24.29 4.14
C ILE A 26 31.83 -24.60 4.93
N SER A 27 32.41 -25.77 4.70
CA SER A 27 33.71 -26.16 5.29
C SER A 27 34.86 -25.36 4.65
N LEU A 28 35.70 -24.75 5.47
CA LEU A 28 36.95 -24.13 5.06
C LEU A 28 38.19 -24.98 5.45
N ASN A 29 37.97 -26.18 5.95
CA ASN A 29 39.04 -27.03 6.45
C ASN A 29 39.81 -27.70 5.29
N ASP A 30 41.14 -27.79 5.43
CA ASP A 30 41.99 -28.43 4.44
C ASP A 30 41.80 -29.97 4.43
N ASN A 31 41.41 -30.55 5.55
CA ASN A 31 41.03 -31.96 5.65
C ASN A 31 39.51 -32.11 5.67
N ALA A 32 39.02 -33.22 5.13
CA ALA A 32 37.59 -33.48 5.14
C ALA A 32 37.06 -33.62 6.58
N VAL A 33 35.88 -33.05 6.83
CA VAL A 33 35.19 -33.09 8.12
C VAL A 33 34.00 -34.05 8.06
N LEU A 34 33.78 -34.77 9.15
CA LEU A 34 32.67 -35.72 9.27
C LEU A 34 31.48 -35.02 9.92
N VAL A 35 30.38 -34.83 9.17
CA VAL A 35 29.15 -34.25 9.68
C VAL A 35 28.00 -35.20 9.39
N GLU A 36 27.21 -35.55 10.38
CA GLU A 36 26.07 -36.48 10.28
C GLU A 36 26.40 -37.77 9.49
N GLY A 37 27.61 -38.32 9.69
CA GLY A 37 28.05 -39.57 9.05
C GLY A 37 28.53 -39.45 7.60
N LYS A 38 28.62 -38.23 7.05
CA LYS A 38 29.13 -37.94 5.71
C LYS A 38 30.40 -37.09 5.81
N LEU A 39 31.37 -37.39 4.95
CA LEU A 39 32.60 -36.60 4.80
C LEU A 39 32.37 -35.43 3.80
N TYR A 40 32.83 -34.24 4.21
CA TYR A 40 32.78 -33.03 3.40
C TYR A 40 34.17 -32.44 3.25
N SER A 41 34.54 -32.18 2.02
CA SER A 41 35.80 -31.54 1.64
C SER A 41 35.72 -30.01 1.79
N LYS A 42 36.86 -29.37 1.63
CA LYS A 42 36.93 -27.90 1.58
C LYS A 42 35.99 -27.30 0.52
N ASN A 43 35.29 -26.25 0.87
CA ASN A 43 34.27 -25.55 0.07
C ASN A 43 32.99 -26.37 -0.22
N GLU A 44 32.78 -27.51 0.42
CA GLU A 44 31.48 -28.18 0.35
C GLU A 44 30.52 -27.66 1.40
N VAL A 45 29.24 -27.59 1.05
CA VAL A 45 28.14 -27.23 1.96
C VAL A 45 27.90 -28.40 2.93
N VAL A 46 28.16 -28.16 4.19
CA VAL A 46 28.02 -29.19 5.24
C VAL A 46 26.61 -29.21 5.83
N LYS A 47 25.93 -28.08 5.83
CA LYS A 47 24.56 -27.93 6.32
C LYS A 47 23.87 -26.72 5.71
N THR A 48 22.58 -26.86 5.45
CA THR A 48 21.67 -25.75 5.13
C THR A 48 20.73 -25.55 6.33
N ILE A 49 20.53 -24.32 6.74
CA ILE A 49 19.64 -23.92 7.83
C ILE A 49 18.72 -22.78 7.39
N LEU A 50 17.53 -22.70 8.00
CA LEU A 50 16.51 -21.68 7.69
C LEU A 50 16.27 -20.82 8.92
N THR A 51 15.99 -19.54 8.68
CA THR A 51 15.58 -18.62 9.74
C THR A 51 14.13 -18.83 10.15
N ASP A 52 13.86 -18.64 11.44
CA ASP A 52 12.53 -18.54 12.01
C ASP A 52 11.91 -17.15 11.82
N ILE A 53 10.77 -16.88 12.47
CA ILE A 53 10.05 -15.59 12.35
C ILE A 53 10.84 -14.42 12.95
N GLU A 54 11.71 -14.66 13.91
CA GLU A 54 12.62 -13.68 14.49
C GLU A 54 13.91 -13.50 13.67
N GLY A 55 14.03 -14.20 12.54
CA GLY A 55 15.19 -14.16 11.67
C GLY A 55 16.40 -14.90 12.24
N VAL A 56 16.20 -15.84 13.19
CA VAL A 56 17.25 -16.67 13.78
C VAL A 56 17.31 -18.01 13.08
N ALA A 57 18.52 -18.43 12.71
CA ALA A 57 18.80 -19.80 12.30
C ALA A 57 19.84 -20.42 13.22
N SER A 58 19.71 -21.70 13.56
CA SER A 58 20.63 -22.44 14.42
C SER A 58 20.86 -23.85 13.92
N THR A 59 22.01 -24.42 14.26
CA THR A 59 22.28 -25.84 14.11
C THR A 59 21.84 -26.59 15.36
N SER A 60 21.70 -27.92 15.25
CA SER A 60 21.66 -28.78 16.44
C SER A 60 22.99 -28.71 17.20
N ALA A 61 22.95 -29.00 18.50
CA ALA A 61 24.15 -29.16 19.31
C ALA A 61 25.08 -30.22 18.70
N ASP A 62 26.38 -30.00 18.83
CA ASP A 62 27.45 -30.92 18.40
C ASP A 62 27.43 -31.31 16.91
N LEU A 63 26.77 -30.48 16.04
CA LEU A 63 26.73 -30.75 14.62
C LEU A 63 28.09 -30.60 13.94
N LEU A 64 28.78 -29.51 14.22
CA LEU A 64 30.02 -29.14 13.54
C LEU A 64 31.25 -29.55 14.36
N PRO A 65 32.15 -30.38 13.80
CA PRO A 65 33.42 -30.70 14.46
C PRO A 65 34.36 -29.47 14.49
N TYR A 66 35.49 -29.62 15.21
CA TYR A 66 36.55 -28.62 15.23
C TYR A 66 36.93 -28.20 13.81
N GLY A 67 37.11 -26.91 13.61
CA GLY A 67 37.53 -26.39 12.31
C GLY A 67 36.95 -25.04 11.96
N LYS A 68 37.26 -24.60 10.74
CA LYS A 68 36.84 -23.32 10.17
C LYS A 68 35.70 -23.50 9.21
N TYR A 69 34.75 -22.60 9.30
CA TYR A 69 33.55 -22.59 8.50
C TYR A 69 33.20 -21.18 8.03
N ARG A 70 32.41 -21.11 6.98
CA ARG A 70 31.77 -19.89 6.48
C ARG A 70 30.28 -20.13 6.42
N ILE A 71 29.51 -19.15 6.86
CA ILE A 71 28.07 -19.08 6.65
C ILE A 71 27.75 -18.02 5.62
N GLU A 72 26.97 -18.36 4.60
CA GLU A 72 26.53 -17.43 3.56
C GLU A 72 25.05 -17.64 3.25
N GLU A 73 24.40 -16.59 2.78
CA GLU A 73 22.99 -16.66 2.38
C GLU A 73 22.88 -17.18 0.96
N SER A 74 22.19 -18.30 0.77
CA SER A 74 21.88 -18.87 -0.54
C SER A 74 20.54 -18.36 -1.08
N LYS A 75 19.63 -17.95 -0.19
CA LYS A 75 18.32 -17.42 -0.56
C LYS A 75 17.84 -16.40 0.45
N ALA A 76 17.54 -15.19 -0.05
CA ALA A 76 16.93 -14.15 0.77
C ALA A 76 15.48 -14.51 1.17
N PRO A 77 15.01 -14.02 2.32
CA PRO A 77 13.64 -14.18 2.74
C PRO A 77 12.68 -13.36 1.88
N GLU A 78 11.38 -13.64 1.99
CA GLU A 78 10.37 -12.96 1.19
C GLU A 78 10.38 -11.44 1.42
N GLY A 79 10.34 -10.68 0.32
CA GLY A 79 10.36 -9.23 0.34
C GLY A 79 11.76 -8.59 0.40
N TYR A 80 12.82 -9.39 0.45
CA TYR A 80 14.21 -8.93 0.51
C TYR A 80 15.00 -9.25 -0.75
N LEU A 81 16.14 -8.57 -0.93
CA LEU A 81 17.12 -8.83 -1.97
C LEU A 81 18.23 -9.71 -1.41
N THR A 82 18.79 -10.61 -2.23
CA THR A 82 19.95 -11.42 -1.87
C THR A 82 21.26 -10.61 -1.97
N ASP A 83 21.28 -9.61 -2.85
CA ASP A 83 22.47 -8.80 -3.11
C ASP A 83 22.90 -8.03 -1.85
N GLY A 84 24.20 -8.06 -1.57
CA GLY A 84 24.81 -7.34 -0.42
C GLY A 84 24.83 -8.13 0.89
N ALA A 85 24.38 -9.40 0.89
CA ALA A 85 24.54 -10.27 2.04
C ALA A 85 26.01 -10.77 2.14
N GLU A 86 26.76 -10.20 3.06
CA GLU A 86 28.18 -10.58 3.26
C GLU A 86 28.30 -11.89 4.06
N PRO A 87 29.11 -12.84 3.59
CA PRO A 87 29.35 -14.08 4.32
C PRO A 87 30.18 -13.85 5.59
N ILE A 88 29.99 -14.72 6.58
CA ILE A 88 30.68 -14.64 7.87
C ILE A 88 31.52 -15.90 8.08
N GLU A 89 32.81 -15.74 8.39
CA GLU A 89 33.69 -16.83 8.78
C GLU A 89 33.70 -17.00 10.30
N PHE A 90 33.72 -18.24 10.75
CA PHE A 90 33.80 -18.59 12.16
C PHE A 90 34.58 -19.88 12.37
N GLU A 91 34.98 -20.17 13.63
CA GLU A 91 35.79 -21.33 13.97
C GLU A 91 35.21 -22.05 15.22
N ILE A 92 35.13 -23.37 15.16
CA ILE A 92 34.86 -24.23 16.30
C ILE A 92 36.20 -24.66 16.91
N THR A 93 36.49 -24.20 18.11
CA THR A 93 37.78 -24.43 18.80
C THR A 93 37.65 -25.20 20.11
N GLU A 94 36.44 -25.37 20.64
CA GLU A 94 36.17 -26.01 21.92
C GLU A 94 34.94 -26.94 21.80
N ASP A 95 34.99 -28.06 22.51
CA ASP A 95 33.90 -29.02 22.59
C ASP A 95 32.69 -28.42 23.34
N GLY A 96 31.46 -28.61 22.82
CA GLY A 96 30.23 -28.09 23.40
C GLY A 96 30.06 -26.56 23.35
N LYS A 97 30.95 -25.84 22.66
CA LYS A 97 30.87 -24.38 22.54
C LYS A 97 29.86 -23.98 21.51
N ILE A 98 29.01 -23.02 21.87
CA ILE A 98 28.12 -22.30 20.92
C ILE A 98 28.87 -21.09 20.36
N VAL A 99 28.97 -21.03 19.04
CA VAL A 99 29.41 -19.81 18.35
C VAL A 99 28.17 -18.98 18.09
N ASP A 100 28.07 -17.84 18.79
CA ASP A 100 26.94 -16.92 18.68
C ASP A 100 27.21 -15.87 17.59
N LEU A 101 26.39 -15.88 16.54
CA LEU A 101 26.39 -14.94 15.40
C LEU A 101 25.12 -14.08 15.39
N THR A 102 24.55 -13.75 16.56
CA THR A 102 23.34 -12.92 16.68
C THR A 102 23.62 -11.43 16.91
N GLY A 103 24.89 -11.08 17.18
CA GLY A 103 25.32 -9.68 17.33
C GLY A 103 25.15 -8.87 16.05
N THR A 104 25.09 -7.55 16.17
CA THR A 104 25.00 -6.64 15.01
C THR A 104 26.17 -6.82 14.03
N ASP A 105 27.38 -6.96 14.53
CA ASP A 105 28.59 -7.13 13.71
C ASP A 105 28.73 -8.54 13.10
N THR A 106 27.91 -9.48 13.54
CA THR A 106 27.91 -10.87 13.08
C THR A 106 26.58 -11.30 12.47
N SER A 107 25.69 -10.37 12.20
CA SER A 107 24.42 -10.61 11.51
C SER A 107 24.58 -10.46 10.00
N ILE A 108 23.71 -11.12 9.24
CA ILE A 108 23.62 -10.97 7.79
C ILE A 108 22.45 -10.05 7.46
N TYR A 109 22.70 -9.01 6.66
CA TYR A 109 21.76 -7.95 6.34
C TYR A 109 21.25 -8.07 4.90
N ASN A 110 19.97 -7.77 4.67
CA ASN A 110 19.44 -7.62 3.32
C ASN A 110 18.66 -6.33 3.17
N GLN A 111 18.70 -5.80 1.97
CA GLN A 111 17.87 -4.66 1.55
C GLN A 111 16.44 -5.15 1.31
N VAL A 112 15.45 -4.52 1.96
CA VAL A 112 14.04 -4.70 1.65
C VAL A 112 13.74 -4.20 0.23
N LYS A 113 12.89 -4.92 -0.51
CA LYS A 113 12.44 -4.46 -1.83
C LYS A 113 11.56 -3.23 -1.68
N ARG A 114 11.80 -2.26 -2.56
CA ARG A 114 11.03 -1.01 -2.65
C ARG A 114 10.62 -0.73 -4.08
N GLY A 115 9.52 -0.04 -4.26
CA GLY A 115 9.03 0.41 -5.56
C GLY A 115 8.32 1.74 -5.44
N ASP A 116 7.73 2.17 -6.55
CA ASP A 116 7.00 3.42 -6.66
C ASP A 116 5.63 3.20 -7.29
N LEU A 117 4.82 4.23 -7.32
CA LEU A 117 3.59 4.28 -8.11
C LEU A 117 3.50 5.61 -8.86
N GLU A 118 2.78 5.57 -9.99
CA GLU A 118 2.45 6.76 -10.77
C GLU A 118 1.09 6.63 -11.43
N GLY A 119 0.52 7.74 -11.84
CA GLY A 119 -0.75 7.76 -12.54
C GLY A 119 -1.14 9.16 -13.03
N VAL A 120 -2.25 9.19 -13.76
CA VAL A 120 -2.82 10.41 -14.32
C VAL A 120 -4.29 10.48 -13.97
N LYS A 121 -4.76 11.61 -13.47
CA LYS A 121 -6.15 11.86 -13.10
C LYS A 121 -6.86 12.74 -14.13
N ILE A 122 -8.02 12.28 -14.62
CA ILE A 122 -8.87 13.02 -15.54
C ILE A 122 -10.35 12.96 -15.13
N GLY A 123 -11.14 13.92 -15.59
CA GLY A 123 -12.60 13.90 -15.53
C GLY A 123 -13.20 13.32 -16.81
N ALA A 124 -14.37 12.70 -16.72
CA ALA A 124 -15.13 12.21 -17.86
C ALA A 124 -15.52 13.33 -18.85
N GLY A 125 -16.01 12.94 -20.00
CA GLY A 125 -16.49 13.84 -21.06
C GLY A 125 -15.35 14.49 -21.83
N THR A 126 -14.85 15.63 -21.42
CA THR A 126 -13.77 16.35 -22.10
C THR A 126 -12.38 15.77 -21.83
N HIS A 127 -12.25 14.80 -20.94
CA HIS A 127 -10.97 14.22 -20.48
C HIS A 127 -10.02 15.28 -19.93
N GLN A 128 -10.57 16.31 -19.28
CA GLN A 128 -9.75 17.35 -18.66
C GLN A 128 -8.88 16.76 -17.54
N ARG A 129 -7.66 17.25 -17.45
CA ARG A 129 -6.74 16.92 -16.38
C ARG A 129 -7.22 17.51 -15.06
N LEU A 130 -7.28 16.69 -14.00
CA LEU A 130 -7.73 17.15 -12.69
C LEU A 130 -6.52 17.42 -11.79
N ALA A 131 -6.25 18.72 -11.61
CA ALA A 131 -5.18 19.20 -10.76
C ALA A 131 -5.59 19.25 -9.28
N GLY A 132 -4.62 19.08 -8.38
CA GLY A 132 -4.84 19.22 -6.94
C GLY A 132 -5.68 18.11 -6.31
N VAL A 133 -5.86 16.97 -6.98
CA VAL A 133 -6.60 15.82 -6.46
C VAL A 133 -5.70 14.99 -5.56
N PRO A 134 -6.04 14.86 -4.26
CA PRO A 134 -5.24 14.08 -3.32
C PRO A 134 -5.61 12.59 -3.37
N PHE A 135 -4.58 11.74 -3.34
CA PHE A 135 -4.68 10.31 -3.17
C PHE A 135 -4.01 9.90 -1.87
N ARG A 136 -4.73 9.17 -1.02
CA ARG A 136 -4.15 8.51 0.16
C ARG A 136 -3.63 7.14 -0.25
N ILE A 137 -2.37 6.88 0.11
CA ILE A 137 -1.69 5.60 -0.07
C ILE A 137 -1.57 5.00 1.33
N THR A 138 -2.18 3.85 1.59
CA THR A 138 -2.18 3.21 2.92
C THR A 138 -1.61 1.80 2.83
N SER A 139 -0.55 1.50 3.59
CA SER A 139 -0.03 0.15 3.77
C SER A 139 -1.08 -0.74 4.45
N LYS A 140 -1.39 -1.89 3.90
CA LYS A 140 -2.32 -2.85 4.52
C LYS A 140 -1.71 -3.55 5.73
N THR A 141 -0.39 -3.69 5.77
CA THR A 141 0.31 -4.39 6.84
C THR A 141 0.52 -3.50 8.06
N THR A 142 0.97 -2.27 7.85
CA THR A 142 1.35 -1.37 8.96
C THR A 142 0.27 -0.33 9.28
N GLY A 143 -0.62 -0.02 8.34
CA GLY A 143 -1.58 1.08 8.44
C GLY A 143 -0.95 2.47 8.24
N GLU A 144 0.36 2.55 7.99
CA GLU A 144 1.04 3.80 7.62
C GLU A 144 0.42 4.37 6.34
N SER A 145 0.22 5.68 6.30
CA SER A 145 -0.40 6.33 5.15
C SER A 145 0.23 7.68 4.83
N HIS A 146 0.34 7.96 3.54
CA HIS A 146 0.81 9.23 2.99
C HIS A 146 -0.16 9.75 1.94
N ILE A 147 -0.14 11.06 1.68
CA ILE A 147 -1.00 11.69 0.67
C ILE A 147 -0.14 12.29 -0.43
N ILE A 148 -0.39 11.87 -1.67
CA ILE A 148 0.16 12.49 -2.87
C ILE A 148 -0.92 13.29 -3.59
N VAL A 149 -0.54 14.37 -4.26
CA VAL A 149 -1.49 15.27 -4.93
C VAL A 149 -1.11 15.42 -6.40
N THR A 150 -2.09 15.40 -7.29
CA THR A 150 -1.86 15.61 -8.72
C THR A 150 -1.38 17.03 -9.03
N ASP A 151 -0.45 17.15 -9.97
CA ASP A 151 0.03 18.42 -10.50
C ASP A 151 -1.00 19.09 -11.43
N ASP A 152 -0.60 20.21 -12.06
CA ASP A 152 -1.43 20.96 -13.01
C ASP A 152 -1.80 20.14 -14.27
N ASN A 153 -1.06 19.07 -14.57
CA ASN A 153 -1.33 18.15 -15.67
C ASN A 153 -2.11 16.90 -15.20
N GLY A 154 -2.59 16.87 -13.96
CA GLY A 154 -3.26 15.73 -13.38
C GLY A 154 -2.34 14.53 -13.15
N GLN A 155 -1.02 14.70 -13.19
CA GLN A 155 -0.04 13.65 -13.00
C GLN A 155 0.41 13.58 -11.54
N PHE A 156 0.75 12.38 -11.09
CA PHE A 156 1.39 12.14 -9.79
C PHE A 156 2.32 10.93 -9.87
N SER A 157 3.41 10.98 -9.12
CA SER A 157 4.35 9.87 -8.97
C SER A 157 5.04 9.96 -7.61
N THR A 158 5.32 8.80 -6.99
CA THR A 158 6.15 8.74 -5.78
C THR A 158 7.64 8.64 -6.08
N SER A 159 8.02 8.44 -7.36
CA SER A 159 9.40 8.30 -7.78
C SER A 159 10.23 9.54 -7.51
N SER A 160 11.49 9.35 -7.12
CA SER A 160 12.47 10.42 -6.94
C SER A 160 12.79 11.19 -8.23
N ASP A 161 12.55 10.60 -9.40
CA ASP A 161 12.64 11.29 -10.70
C ASP A 161 11.59 12.41 -10.82
N TRP A 162 10.45 12.26 -10.14
CA TRP A 162 9.39 13.25 -10.05
C TRP A 162 9.72 14.35 -9.03
N ALA A 163 10.00 13.95 -7.79
CA ALA A 163 10.45 14.81 -6.71
C ALA A 163 11.18 13.98 -5.65
N SER A 164 12.26 14.51 -5.06
CA SER A 164 12.95 13.85 -3.95
C SER A 164 11.97 13.40 -2.88
N HIS A 165 12.13 12.21 -2.34
CA HIS A 165 11.27 11.65 -1.29
C HIS A 165 11.16 12.52 -0.03
N LYS A 166 12.12 13.40 0.19
CA LYS A 166 12.11 14.39 1.29
C LYS A 166 11.30 15.65 0.96
N HIS A 167 10.97 15.88 -0.30
CA HIS A 167 10.22 17.05 -0.72
C HIS A 167 8.72 16.79 -0.63
N ASN A 168 7.97 17.86 -0.36
CA ASN A 168 6.53 17.80 -0.27
C ASN A 168 5.90 17.50 -1.64
N THR A 169 5.32 16.30 -1.79
CA THR A 169 4.51 15.92 -2.95
C THR A 169 3.02 15.95 -2.64
N ASN A 170 2.63 16.35 -1.43
CA ASN A 170 1.24 16.44 -0.99
C ASN A 170 0.62 17.84 -1.12
N ALA A 171 1.34 18.79 -1.71
CA ALA A 171 0.90 20.18 -1.93
C ALA A 171 0.35 20.87 -0.67
N GLY A 172 0.93 20.59 0.50
CA GLY A 172 0.51 21.15 1.78
C GLY A 172 -0.81 20.59 2.33
N LYS A 173 -1.27 19.44 1.85
CA LYS A 173 -2.49 18.79 2.37
C LYS A 173 -2.30 18.10 3.71
N THR A 174 -1.05 17.79 4.06
CA THR A 174 -0.63 17.28 5.38
C THR A 174 0.56 18.08 5.90
N SER A 175 1.00 17.79 7.13
CA SER A 175 2.24 18.35 7.67
C SER A 175 3.51 17.62 7.22
N GLU A 176 3.38 16.61 6.38
CA GLU A 176 4.50 15.83 5.88
C GLU A 176 5.22 16.53 4.72
N ASP A 177 6.54 16.41 4.69
CA ASP A 177 7.40 16.96 3.65
C ASP A 177 7.89 15.88 2.69
N GLY A 178 7.01 15.06 2.15
CA GLY A 178 7.39 14.03 1.19
C GLY A 178 6.66 12.73 1.38
N ILE A 179 7.07 11.71 0.63
CA ILE A 179 6.49 10.37 0.69
C ILE A 179 7.61 9.35 0.86
N TRP A 180 7.62 8.68 2.00
CA TRP A 180 8.52 7.59 2.30
C TRP A 180 7.89 6.66 3.32
N PHE A 181 7.75 5.38 2.98
CA PHE A 181 7.19 4.37 3.87
C PHE A 181 8.30 3.70 4.68
N GLY A 182 8.00 3.45 5.96
CA GLY A 182 8.93 2.87 6.93
C GLY A 182 9.65 3.92 7.76
N THR A 183 10.53 3.46 8.65
CA THR A 183 11.19 4.30 9.67
C THR A 183 12.60 4.73 9.31
N SER A 184 13.15 4.25 8.20
CA SER A 184 14.48 4.65 7.72
C SER A 184 14.45 6.05 7.11
N GLU A 185 15.61 6.69 7.02
CA GLU A 185 15.76 7.96 6.32
C GLU A 185 15.44 7.80 4.83
N PRO A 186 14.70 8.74 4.21
CA PRO A 186 14.42 8.71 2.79
C PRO A 186 15.68 8.68 1.92
N ASP A 187 15.69 7.79 0.93
CA ASP A 187 16.81 7.54 0.02
C ASP A 187 16.32 7.56 -1.43
N ASP A 188 16.68 8.61 -2.16
CA ASP A 188 16.25 8.84 -3.55
C ASP A 188 16.80 7.80 -4.56
N SER A 189 17.73 6.94 -4.14
CA SER A 189 18.18 5.80 -4.96
C SER A 189 17.26 4.58 -4.93
N LYS A 190 16.21 4.62 -4.12
CA LYS A 190 15.25 3.52 -3.89
C LYS A 190 13.83 4.01 -4.12
N GLY A 191 12.88 3.08 -4.25
CA GLY A 191 11.45 3.43 -4.29
C GLY A 191 10.92 3.88 -2.93
N ALA A 192 9.90 4.73 -2.93
CA ALA A 192 9.27 5.27 -1.71
C ALA A 192 8.46 4.22 -0.94
N LEU A 193 7.88 3.25 -1.63
CA LEU A 193 6.98 2.24 -1.08
C LEU A 193 7.75 0.94 -0.77
N LEU A 194 7.51 0.36 0.40
CA LEU A 194 8.04 -0.94 0.81
C LEU A 194 7.36 -2.09 0.03
N TYR A 195 7.98 -3.27 0.06
CA TYR A 195 7.32 -4.52 -0.31
C TYR A 195 6.07 -4.73 0.52
N ASP A 196 4.89 -4.46 -0.07
CA ASP A 196 3.60 -4.54 0.61
C ASP A 196 2.42 -4.49 -0.38
N THR A 197 1.21 -4.63 0.14
CA THR A 197 -0.04 -4.28 -0.54
C THR A 197 -0.54 -2.95 0.01
N TYR A 198 -0.94 -2.05 -0.89
CA TYR A 198 -1.42 -0.72 -0.53
C TYR A 198 -2.85 -0.51 -1.00
N ILE A 199 -3.63 0.22 -0.21
CA ILE A 199 -4.94 0.75 -0.59
C ILE A 199 -4.73 2.17 -1.10
N ILE A 200 -5.21 2.43 -2.32
CA ILE A 200 -5.20 3.75 -2.94
C ILE A 200 -6.62 4.31 -2.87
N GLU A 201 -6.76 5.46 -2.23
CA GLU A 201 -8.05 6.12 -2.00
C GLU A 201 -8.00 7.56 -2.52
N GLU A 202 -8.87 7.92 -3.45
CA GLU A 202 -9.07 9.29 -3.85
C GLU A 202 -9.83 10.07 -2.77
N LEU A 203 -9.38 11.28 -2.47
CA LEU A 203 -10.01 12.13 -1.48
C LEU A 203 -10.75 13.30 -2.14
N ARG A 204 -11.89 13.70 -1.57
CA ARG A 204 -12.66 14.85 -2.03
C ARG A 204 -11.88 16.17 -1.88
N CYS A 205 -11.90 16.99 -2.94
CA CYS A 205 -11.29 18.31 -2.96
C CYS A 205 -12.02 19.23 -3.98
N GLU A 206 -11.59 20.48 -4.12
CA GLU A 206 -12.15 21.37 -5.15
C GLU A 206 -11.80 20.91 -6.57
N GLY A 207 -10.66 20.23 -6.78
CA GLY A 207 -10.21 19.75 -8.09
C GLY A 207 -11.06 18.64 -8.68
N ASN A 208 -11.80 17.87 -7.86
CA ASN A 208 -12.71 16.81 -8.29
C ASN A 208 -14.18 17.08 -7.94
N LYS A 209 -14.53 18.36 -7.69
CA LYS A 209 -15.90 18.75 -7.41
C LYS A 209 -16.81 18.53 -8.62
N GLY A 210 -17.98 17.94 -8.41
CA GLY A 210 -18.92 17.56 -9.47
C GLY A 210 -18.61 16.24 -10.15
N PHE A 211 -17.62 15.52 -9.66
CA PHE A 211 -17.29 14.16 -10.11
C PHE A 211 -17.50 13.14 -8.98
N GLU A 212 -17.92 11.94 -9.34
CA GLU A 212 -17.93 10.78 -8.43
C GLU A 212 -16.48 10.32 -8.21
N LEU A 213 -16.08 10.09 -6.95
CA LEU A 213 -14.75 9.57 -6.63
C LEU A 213 -14.62 8.13 -7.12
N ILE A 214 -13.45 7.75 -7.61
CA ILE A 214 -13.17 6.34 -7.89
C ILE A 214 -13.22 5.53 -6.57
N PRO A 215 -13.78 4.30 -6.59
CA PRO A 215 -13.72 3.44 -5.43
C PRO A 215 -12.28 3.14 -5.04
N PRO A 216 -11.96 3.01 -3.73
CA PRO A 216 -10.65 2.57 -3.29
C PRO A 216 -10.26 1.24 -3.94
N PHE A 217 -8.99 1.11 -4.32
CA PHE A 217 -8.46 -0.10 -4.94
C PHE A 217 -7.09 -0.47 -4.37
N GLU A 218 -6.65 -1.69 -4.64
CA GLU A 218 -5.39 -2.21 -4.12
C GLU A 218 -4.32 -2.29 -5.20
N ILE A 219 -3.07 -2.03 -4.80
CA ILE A 219 -1.87 -2.31 -5.58
C ILE A 219 -0.90 -3.15 -4.77
N VAL A 220 0.01 -3.83 -5.45
CA VAL A 220 1.06 -4.64 -4.81
C VAL A 220 2.42 -4.18 -5.29
N VAL A 221 3.28 -3.81 -4.34
CA VAL A 221 4.71 -3.58 -4.57
C VAL A 221 5.45 -4.87 -4.22
N SER A 222 5.85 -5.64 -5.23
CA SER A 222 6.50 -6.95 -5.06
C SER A 222 7.88 -7.06 -5.72
N ARG A 223 8.26 -6.07 -6.52
CA ARG A 223 9.53 -6.02 -7.24
C ARG A 223 10.34 -4.80 -6.86
N ASN A 224 11.64 -4.98 -6.73
CA ASN A 224 12.54 -3.89 -6.41
C ASN A 224 12.71 -2.92 -7.59
N ASN A 225 12.70 -1.62 -7.30
CA ASN A 225 12.90 -0.54 -8.27
C ASN A 225 11.93 -0.61 -9.47
N VAL A 226 10.68 -0.99 -9.21
CA VAL A 226 9.62 -1.00 -10.23
C VAL A 226 8.55 0.01 -9.83
N THR A 227 8.20 0.89 -10.76
CA THR A 227 7.05 1.80 -10.62
C THR A 227 5.78 1.07 -11.06
N VAL A 228 4.77 1.07 -10.21
CA VAL A 228 3.43 0.58 -10.53
C VAL A 228 2.70 1.69 -11.29
N ASP A 229 2.52 1.52 -12.59
CA ASP A 229 1.77 2.46 -13.44
C ASP A 229 0.26 2.19 -13.32
N LEU A 230 -0.46 3.15 -12.75
CA LEU A 230 -1.93 3.12 -12.60
C LEU A 230 -2.64 3.54 -13.88
N GLY A 231 -1.90 4.00 -14.88
CA GLY A 231 -2.47 4.54 -16.11
C GLY A 231 -3.32 5.78 -15.87
N THR A 232 -4.46 5.85 -16.57
CA THR A 232 -5.39 6.97 -16.46
C THR A 232 -6.56 6.60 -15.57
N LEU A 233 -6.71 7.34 -14.47
CA LEU A 233 -7.81 7.24 -13.52
C LEU A 233 -8.87 8.29 -13.90
N THR A 234 -10.07 7.82 -14.26
CA THR A 234 -11.15 8.69 -14.73
C THR A 234 -12.27 8.77 -13.70
N ASP A 235 -12.66 10.01 -13.33
CA ASP A 235 -13.88 10.26 -12.57
C ASP A 235 -15.06 10.45 -13.49
N GLU A 236 -16.17 9.82 -13.20
CA GLU A 236 -17.46 10.09 -13.84
C GLU A 236 -18.12 11.35 -13.24
N TYR A 237 -18.99 12.01 -13.98
CA TYR A 237 -19.77 13.11 -13.43
C TYR A 237 -20.71 12.63 -12.34
N GLU A 238 -20.84 13.41 -11.27
CA GLU A 238 -21.89 13.19 -10.27
C GLU A 238 -23.26 13.20 -10.96
N LYS A 239 -24.09 12.25 -10.62
CA LYS A 239 -25.47 12.19 -11.12
C LYS A 239 -26.28 13.29 -10.49
N GLU A 240 -26.82 14.21 -11.31
CA GLU A 240 -27.78 15.20 -10.82
C GLU A 240 -29.06 14.49 -10.34
N ILE A 241 -29.33 14.59 -9.04
CA ILE A 241 -30.62 14.22 -8.49
C ILE A 241 -31.60 15.32 -8.84
N SER A 242 -32.63 14.99 -9.61
CA SER A 242 -33.68 15.93 -9.98
C SER A 242 -35.02 15.49 -9.38
N ILE A 243 -35.81 16.50 -8.99
CA ILE A 243 -37.19 16.33 -8.58
C ILE A 243 -38.07 17.25 -9.40
N HIS A 244 -39.11 16.70 -9.99
CA HIS A 244 -40.09 17.45 -10.75
C HIS A 244 -41.47 17.09 -10.27
N THR A 245 -42.32 18.09 -9.99
CA THR A 245 -43.70 17.84 -9.56
C THR A 245 -44.68 18.51 -10.53
N THR A 246 -45.81 17.84 -10.73
CA THR A 246 -46.91 18.39 -11.54
C THR A 246 -48.23 18.04 -10.83
N ALA A 247 -48.88 19.08 -10.34
CA ALA A 247 -50.18 18.96 -9.71
C ALA A 247 -51.30 19.17 -10.75
N THR A 248 -52.29 18.28 -10.75
CA THR A 248 -53.47 18.34 -11.62
C THR A 248 -54.73 17.97 -10.84
N GLY A 249 -55.91 18.27 -11.39
CA GLY A 249 -57.16 17.71 -10.94
C GLY A 249 -57.28 16.24 -11.28
N LYS A 250 -58.38 15.64 -10.85
CA LYS A 250 -58.69 14.20 -11.01
C LYS A 250 -58.64 13.75 -12.48
N ASP A 251 -59.06 14.61 -13.38
CA ASP A 251 -59.17 14.34 -14.83
C ASP A 251 -57.96 14.90 -15.61
N GLY A 252 -56.88 15.32 -14.92
CA GLY A 252 -55.63 15.79 -15.52
C GLY A 252 -55.62 17.31 -15.85
N GLU A 253 -56.65 18.04 -15.53
CA GLU A 253 -56.72 19.48 -15.76
C GLU A 253 -55.83 20.27 -14.78
N LYS A 254 -55.22 21.37 -15.25
CA LYS A 254 -54.43 22.28 -14.43
C LYS A 254 -55.22 23.33 -13.68
N SER A 255 -56.49 23.50 -14.00
CA SER A 255 -57.42 24.40 -13.34
C SER A 255 -58.56 23.62 -12.76
N ILE A 256 -58.78 23.74 -11.45
CA ILE A 256 -59.79 22.96 -10.71
C ILE A 256 -60.83 23.95 -10.19
N VAL A 257 -62.10 23.62 -10.41
CA VAL A 257 -63.24 24.42 -9.88
C VAL A 257 -63.34 24.24 -8.39
N ALA A 258 -63.40 25.34 -7.64
CA ALA A 258 -63.53 25.35 -6.20
C ALA A 258 -64.81 24.62 -5.75
N GLY A 259 -64.69 23.73 -4.79
CA GLY A 259 -65.77 22.93 -4.21
C GLY A 259 -65.51 22.61 -2.73
N LYS A 260 -66.50 21.98 -2.09
CA LYS A 260 -66.35 21.55 -0.68
C LYS A 260 -65.27 20.45 -0.51
N GLU A 261 -65.12 19.64 -1.53
CA GLU A 261 -64.08 18.58 -1.63
C GLU A 261 -63.48 18.68 -3.05
N VAL A 262 -62.17 18.78 -3.10
CA VAL A 262 -61.41 18.81 -4.32
C VAL A 262 -60.28 17.79 -4.26
N THR A 263 -60.11 17.00 -5.33
CA THR A 263 -58.99 16.05 -5.42
C THR A 263 -57.88 16.70 -6.25
N ILE A 264 -56.71 16.78 -5.67
CA ILE A 264 -55.47 17.17 -6.37
C ILE A 264 -54.57 15.93 -6.46
N ILE A 265 -54.05 15.64 -7.62
CA ILE A 265 -53.06 14.61 -7.87
C ILE A 265 -51.76 15.29 -8.17
N ASP A 266 -50.79 15.11 -7.32
CA ASP A 266 -49.41 15.60 -7.55
C ASP A 266 -48.53 14.43 -8.00
N THR A 267 -48.08 14.50 -9.22
CA THR A 267 -47.15 13.52 -9.80
C THR A 267 -45.74 13.99 -9.60
N VAL A 268 -44.94 13.21 -8.86
CA VAL A 268 -43.51 13.48 -8.61
C VAL A 268 -42.68 12.59 -9.51
N THR A 269 -41.87 13.21 -10.34
CA THR A 269 -40.87 12.52 -11.15
C THR A 269 -39.48 12.74 -10.52
N LEU A 270 -38.78 11.65 -10.23
CA LEU A 270 -37.46 11.64 -9.64
C LEU A 270 -36.46 11.13 -10.69
N GLY A 271 -35.34 11.83 -10.86
CA GLY A 271 -34.24 11.45 -11.73
C GLY A 271 -32.93 11.36 -10.96
N GLY A 272 -31.98 10.57 -11.46
CA GLY A 272 -30.62 10.49 -10.89
C GLY A 272 -30.51 9.70 -9.58
N LEU A 273 -31.57 8.96 -9.15
CA LEU A 273 -31.52 8.16 -7.91
C LEU A 273 -30.73 6.86 -8.10
N GLU A 274 -30.00 6.48 -7.06
CA GLU A 274 -29.25 5.22 -7.02
C GLU A 274 -30.13 4.03 -6.65
N THR A 275 -30.02 2.94 -7.39
CA THR A 275 -30.73 1.69 -7.09
C THR A 275 -30.26 1.12 -5.75
N GLY A 276 -31.23 0.82 -4.86
CA GLY A 276 -30.94 0.22 -3.55
C GLY A 276 -30.71 1.24 -2.42
N THR A 277 -30.58 2.53 -2.74
CA THR A 277 -30.49 3.63 -1.75
C THR A 277 -31.89 4.03 -1.29
N LYS A 278 -32.08 4.28 0.02
CA LYS A 278 -33.33 4.75 0.59
C LYS A 278 -33.39 6.27 0.55
N TYR A 279 -34.44 6.80 -0.05
CA TYR A 279 -34.74 8.23 -0.10
C TYR A 279 -36.01 8.54 0.66
N GLN A 280 -36.13 9.72 1.22
CA GLN A 280 -37.35 10.24 1.81
C GLN A 280 -37.86 11.39 0.98
N LEU A 281 -39.13 11.31 0.52
CA LEU A 281 -39.81 12.41 -0.13
C LEU A 281 -40.68 13.10 0.92
N VAL A 282 -40.53 14.42 1.05
CA VAL A 282 -41.33 15.25 1.93
C VAL A 282 -41.99 16.34 1.07
N GLY A 283 -43.28 16.47 1.18
CA GLY A 283 -44.04 17.49 0.45
C GLY A 283 -45.11 18.12 1.36
N TRP A 284 -45.44 19.36 1.09
CA TRP A 284 -46.50 20.09 1.74
C TRP A 284 -47.24 21.00 0.76
N GLN A 285 -48.45 21.34 1.08
CA GLN A 285 -49.27 22.28 0.32
C GLN A 285 -49.27 23.64 1.01
N LEU A 286 -49.12 24.72 0.25
CA LEU A 286 -49.15 26.08 0.75
C LEU A 286 -50.31 26.85 0.09
N LEU A 287 -50.94 27.74 0.86
CA LEU A 287 -51.84 28.75 0.30
C LEU A 287 -51.00 29.81 -0.42
N LYS A 288 -51.31 30.08 -1.68
CA LYS A 288 -50.51 30.99 -2.51
C LYS A 288 -50.48 32.43 -1.96
N GLU A 289 -51.56 32.89 -1.36
CA GLU A 289 -51.70 34.27 -0.87
C GLU A 289 -51.09 34.51 0.52
N GLU A 290 -51.09 33.47 1.36
CA GLU A 290 -50.67 33.57 2.76
C GLU A 290 -49.38 32.81 3.06
N ASN A 291 -48.88 32.05 2.11
CA ASN A 291 -47.71 31.16 2.26
C ASN A 291 -47.82 30.26 3.52
N ALA A 292 -49.04 29.89 3.87
CA ALA A 292 -49.39 29.03 5.02
C ALA A 292 -49.61 27.59 4.58
N GLU A 293 -49.19 26.60 5.38
CA GLU A 293 -49.45 25.20 5.12
C GLU A 293 -50.96 24.89 5.19
N LEU A 294 -51.46 24.16 4.19
CA LEU A 294 -52.75 23.53 4.25
C LEU A 294 -52.62 22.21 5.01
N LEU A 295 -53.33 22.06 6.09
CA LEU A 295 -53.38 20.86 6.93
C LEU A 295 -53.95 19.65 6.19
#